data_18e066cb9ca50ec67a82ea2f87a7de28
#
_entry.id   18e066cb9ca50ec67a82ea2f87a7de28
#
_cell.length_a   1.000
_cell.length_b   1.000
_cell.length_c   1.000
_cell.angle_alpha   90.00
_cell.angle_beta   90.00
_cell.angle_gamma   90.00
#
_symmetry.space_group_name_H-M   'P 1'
#
loop_
_entity.id
_entity.type
_entity.pdbx_description
1 polymer ?
#
loop_
_entity_poly.entity_id
_entity_poly.type
_entity_poly.pdbx_seq_one_letter_code
_entity_poly.pdbx_strand_id
1 'polypeptide(L)'
;MKQWVAVLLFVLPVAVRAQDQSSIVSFVNERTINAPIADLWRVWSTSEGYKAVGVTLADVDLRVGGLIRARYGADGTLGDAQTIENEILAFEPLRMIAIRIHKTPANFPFKEAWKQTWTVLTLTPLADGRTHVRAASLGYGTDAESVAMRRFFERGNEETLDRVAAHVERRESR
;
A
#
# COMPACT_ATOMS: atom_id res chain seq x y z
N MET A 1 -51.22 -47.16 18.37
CA MET A 1 -50.01 -46.77 19.12
C MET A 1 -49.07 -46.08 18.14
N LYS A 2 -48.92 -44.75 18.23
CA LYS A 2 -48.03 -43.96 17.37
C LYS A 2 -46.75 -43.67 18.18
N GLN A 3 -45.63 -44.25 17.72
CA GLN A 3 -44.31 -43.96 18.31
C GLN A 3 -43.76 -42.66 17.70
N TRP A 4 -43.49 -41.71 18.54
CA TRP A 4 -42.77 -40.48 18.18
C TRP A 4 -41.28 -40.74 18.37
N VAL A 5 -40.51 -40.69 17.25
CA VAL A 5 -39.05 -40.72 17.28
C VAL A 5 -38.57 -39.28 17.43
N ALA A 6 -38.02 -38.95 18.60
CA ALA A 6 -37.39 -37.66 18.84
C ALA A 6 -35.97 -37.69 18.26
N VAL A 7 -35.72 -36.91 17.20
CA VAL A 7 -34.38 -36.68 16.67
C VAL A 7 -33.72 -35.57 17.47
N LEU A 8 -32.76 -35.93 18.29
CA LEU A 8 -31.89 -34.98 19.00
C LEU A 8 -30.82 -34.45 18.01
N LEU A 9 -30.97 -33.23 17.56
CA LEU A 9 -29.93 -32.49 16.82
C LEU A 9 -28.87 -31.99 17.81
N PHE A 10 -27.71 -32.64 17.82
CA PHE A 10 -26.52 -32.15 18.51
C PHE A 10 -25.92 -31.02 17.68
N VAL A 11 -26.16 -29.77 18.10
CA VAL A 11 -25.44 -28.60 17.57
C VAL A 11 -24.10 -28.51 18.32
N LEU A 12 -23.02 -28.96 17.68
CA LEU A 12 -21.66 -28.73 18.19
C LEU A 12 -21.31 -27.25 18.01
N PRO A 13 -20.85 -26.54 19.05
CA PRO A 13 -20.37 -25.18 18.89
C PRO A 13 -19.09 -25.20 18.06
N VAL A 14 -19.14 -24.67 16.84
CA VAL A 14 -17.93 -24.34 16.07
C VAL A 14 -17.27 -23.16 16.77
N ALA A 15 -16.21 -23.41 17.52
CA ALA A 15 -15.37 -22.38 18.06
C ALA A 15 -14.64 -21.69 16.88
N VAL A 16 -15.21 -20.60 16.38
CA VAL A 16 -14.51 -19.69 15.46
C VAL A 16 -13.36 -19.08 16.26
N ARG A 17 -12.15 -19.59 16.06
CA ARG A 17 -10.95 -18.87 16.53
C ARG A 17 -10.90 -17.55 15.77
N ALA A 18 -11.15 -16.46 16.49
CA ALA A 18 -10.79 -15.14 16.02
C ALA A 18 -9.27 -15.16 15.78
N GLN A 19 -8.84 -15.16 14.52
CA GLN A 19 -7.44 -14.94 14.19
C GLN A 19 -7.09 -13.56 14.74
N ASP A 20 -6.05 -13.49 15.55
CA ASP A 20 -5.52 -12.24 16.07
C ASP A 20 -5.06 -11.37 14.91
N GLN A 21 -5.90 -10.42 14.50
CA GLN A 21 -5.62 -9.51 13.38
C GLN A 21 -4.45 -8.56 13.68
N SER A 22 -4.01 -8.48 14.94
CA SER A 22 -2.86 -7.66 15.34
C SER A 22 -1.54 -8.12 14.72
N SER A 23 -1.46 -9.40 14.30
CA SER A 23 -0.26 -9.98 13.66
C SER A 23 -0.14 -9.65 12.15
N ILE A 24 -1.17 -9.09 11.51
CA ILE A 24 -1.21 -8.86 10.06
C ILE A 24 -0.56 -7.51 9.70
N VAL A 25 -0.82 -6.45 10.46
CA VAL A 25 -0.25 -5.12 10.21
C VAL A 25 1.15 -5.06 10.81
N SER A 26 2.15 -4.94 9.95
CA SER A 26 3.54 -4.93 10.37
C SER A 26 4.02 -3.55 10.85
N PHE A 27 3.61 -2.47 10.14
CA PHE A 27 3.84 -1.08 10.54
C PHE A 27 2.93 -0.12 9.78
N VAL A 28 2.85 1.11 10.27
CA VAL A 28 2.05 2.18 9.66
C VAL A 28 2.89 3.45 9.60
N ASN A 29 2.88 4.11 8.43
CA ASN A 29 3.30 5.49 8.28
C ASN A 29 2.05 6.32 7.98
N GLU A 30 1.90 7.45 8.64
CA GLU A 30 0.75 8.32 8.43
C GLU A 30 1.11 9.79 8.56
N ARG A 31 0.36 10.64 7.85
CA ARG A 31 0.57 12.08 7.84
C ARG A 31 -0.72 12.81 7.50
N THR A 32 -0.99 13.91 8.17
CA THR A 32 -1.98 14.89 7.71
C THR A 32 -1.30 15.88 6.79
N ILE A 33 -1.80 16.00 5.56
CA ILE A 33 -1.25 16.86 4.51
C ILE A 33 -2.26 17.98 4.22
N ASN A 34 -1.75 19.20 4.09
CA ASN A 34 -2.58 20.37 3.77
C ASN A 34 -2.87 20.42 2.26
N ALA A 35 -3.75 19.53 1.84
CA ALA A 35 -4.23 19.46 0.45
C ALA A 35 -5.56 18.70 0.38
N PRO A 36 -6.43 19.02 -0.60
CA PRO A 36 -7.65 18.28 -0.87
C PRO A 36 -7.37 16.83 -1.27
N ILE A 37 -8.28 15.94 -0.91
CA ILE A 37 -8.16 14.50 -1.21
C ILE A 37 -7.98 14.22 -2.72
N ALA A 38 -8.55 15.04 -3.59
CA ALA A 38 -8.43 14.88 -5.04
C ALA A 38 -6.99 15.07 -5.52
N ASP A 39 -6.22 15.98 -4.92
CA ASP A 39 -4.83 16.22 -5.30
C ASP A 39 -3.94 15.08 -4.81
N LEU A 40 -4.18 14.57 -3.61
CA LEU A 40 -3.48 13.39 -3.11
C LEU A 40 -3.86 12.11 -3.90
N TRP A 41 -5.13 11.94 -4.25
CA TRP A 41 -5.53 10.83 -5.11
C TRP A 41 -4.77 10.85 -6.45
N ARG A 42 -4.64 12.02 -7.07
CA ARG A 42 -3.89 12.20 -8.34
C ARG A 42 -2.43 11.74 -8.21
N VAL A 43 -1.79 11.96 -7.04
CA VAL A 43 -0.41 11.51 -6.80
C VAL A 43 -0.27 10.00 -7.00
N TRP A 44 -1.17 9.19 -6.48
CA TRP A 44 -1.02 7.73 -6.55
C TRP A 44 -1.77 7.06 -7.70
N SER A 45 -2.66 7.79 -8.39
CA SER A 45 -3.54 7.25 -9.42
C SER A 45 -3.15 7.63 -10.85
N THR A 46 -2.15 8.49 -11.03
CA THR A 46 -1.72 8.95 -12.37
C THR A 46 -0.21 8.86 -12.53
N SER A 47 0.26 8.61 -13.75
CA SER A 47 1.70 8.54 -14.07
C SER A 47 2.42 9.85 -13.74
N GLU A 48 1.81 11.00 -14.05
CA GLU A 48 2.42 12.30 -13.72
C GLU A 48 2.44 12.57 -12.22
N GLY A 49 1.32 12.32 -11.54
CA GLY A 49 1.22 12.49 -10.08
C GLY A 49 2.20 11.62 -9.32
N TYR A 50 2.40 10.39 -9.78
CA TYR A 50 3.29 9.43 -9.11
C TYR A 50 4.76 9.90 -9.05
N LYS A 51 5.18 10.82 -9.92
CA LYS A 51 6.51 11.43 -9.83
C LYS A 51 6.73 12.21 -8.54
N ALA A 52 5.66 12.65 -7.87
CA ALA A 52 5.75 13.32 -6.56
C ALA A 52 6.35 12.44 -5.46
N VAL A 53 6.31 11.10 -5.59
CA VAL A 53 6.94 10.18 -4.62
C VAL A 53 8.49 10.17 -4.73
N GLY A 54 9.06 10.86 -5.73
CA GLY A 54 10.49 11.00 -5.92
C GLY A 54 11.09 10.15 -7.04
N VAL A 55 10.25 9.54 -7.88
CA VAL A 55 10.69 8.81 -9.08
C VAL A 55 10.83 9.74 -10.28
N THR A 56 11.71 9.41 -11.21
CA THR A 56 11.93 10.20 -12.44
C THR A 56 10.98 9.76 -13.57
N LEU A 57 10.71 8.47 -13.65
CA LEU A 57 9.78 7.88 -14.61
C LEU A 57 8.70 7.11 -13.88
N ALA A 58 7.46 7.27 -14.33
CA ALA A 58 6.32 6.52 -13.81
C ALA A 58 5.32 6.22 -14.92
N ASP A 59 4.66 5.05 -14.81
CA ASP A 59 3.51 4.63 -15.61
C ASP A 59 2.52 3.93 -14.68
N VAL A 60 1.30 4.40 -14.65
CA VAL A 60 0.22 3.90 -13.77
C VAL A 60 -0.92 3.37 -14.63
N ASP A 61 -1.09 2.05 -14.66
CA ASP A 61 -2.25 1.38 -15.23
C ASP A 61 -3.29 1.14 -14.11
N LEU A 62 -4.15 2.15 -13.87
CA LEU A 62 -5.09 2.16 -12.74
C LEU A 62 -6.28 1.21 -12.97
N ARG A 63 -6.04 -0.07 -12.75
CA ARG A 63 -7.05 -1.14 -12.71
C ARG A 63 -6.59 -2.26 -11.78
N VAL A 64 -7.50 -3.08 -11.29
CA VAL A 64 -7.13 -4.30 -10.53
C VAL A 64 -6.31 -5.23 -11.43
N GLY A 65 -5.15 -5.68 -10.93
CA GLY A 65 -4.14 -6.41 -11.69
C GLY A 65 -3.30 -5.55 -12.64
N GLY A 66 -3.54 -4.22 -12.71
CA GLY A 66 -2.68 -3.28 -13.41
C GLY A 66 -1.39 -3.02 -12.65
N LEU A 67 -0.41 -2.41 -13.30
CA LEU A 67 0.91 -2.17 -12.74
C LEU A 67 1.18 -0.67 -12.57
N ILE A 68 1.79 -0.33 -11.45
CA ILE A 68 2.50 0.93 -11.25
C ILE A 68 3.96 0.64 -11.51
N ARG A 69 4.49 1.14 -12.64
CA ARG A 69 5.90 1.06 -12.99
C ARG A 69 6.61 2.34 -12.63
N ALA A 70 7.74 2.24 -11.98
CA ALA A 70 8.49 3.40 -11.52
C ALA A 70 10.00 3.20 -11.59
N ARG A 71 10.75 4.28 -11.77
CA ARG A 71 12.20 4.28 -11.79
C ARG A 71 12.75 5.55 -11.13
N TYR A 72 13.76 5.39 -10.27
CA TYR A 72 14.38 6.50 -9.55
C TYR A 72 15.53 7.18 -10.32
N GLY A 73 16.27 6.46 -11.15
CA GLY A 73 17.41 7.03 -11.89
C GLY A 73 16.97 7.86 -13.09
N ALA A 74 17.75 8.90 -13.42
CA ALA A 74 17.50 9.76 -14.58
C ALA A 74 17.74 9.02 -15.91
N ASP A 75 18.70 8.10 -15.92
CA ASP A 75 19.10 7.34 -17.12
C ASP A 75 18.37 6.01 -17.16
N GLY A 76 17.80 5.67 -18.31
CA GLY A 76 17.13 4.40 -18.56
C GLY A 76 15.68 4.55 -19.01
N THR A 77 15.00 3.41 -19.15
CA THR A 77 13.62 3.33 -19.63
C THR A 77 12.77 2.48 -18.69
N LEU A 78 11.47 2.74 -18.65
CA LEU A 78 10.54 1.85 -17.96
C LEU A 78 10.55 0.46 -18.60
N GLY A 79 10.62 -0.58 -17.77
CA GLY A 79 10.74 -1.98 -18.18
C GLY A 79 12.17 -2.53 -18.08
N ASP A 80 13.18 -1.68 -17.92
CA ASP A 80 14.57 -2.13 -17.71
C ASP A 80 14.78 -2.87 -16.36
N ALA A 81 16.02 -3.32 -16.12
CA ALA A 81 16.35 -4.06 -14.92
C ALA A 81 16.24 -3.25 -13.60
N GLN A 82 16.17 -1.92 -13.69
CA GLN A 82 16.02 -1.02 -12.53
C GLN A 82 14.58 -0.56 -12.31
N THR A 83 13.65 -0.99 -13.17
CA THR A 83 12.22 -0.67 -13.01
C THR A 83 11.63 -1.44 -11.84
N ILE A 84 10.96 -0.70 -10.96
CA ILE A 84 10.11 -1.25 -9.90
C ILE A 84 8.71 -1.40 -10.48
N GLU A 85 8.06 -2.54 -10.21
CA GLU A 85 6.66 -2.75 -10.59
C GLU A 85 5.86 -3.14 -9.36
N ASN A 86 4.79 -2.41 -9.09
CA ASN A 86 3.82 -2.72 -8.06
C ASN A 86 2.49 -3.09 -8.73
N GLU A 87 1.94 -4.24 -8.39
CA GLU A 87 0.62 -4.67 -8.84
C GLU A 87 -0.46 -4.03 -7.98
N ILE A 88 -1.50 -3.51 -8.62
CA ILE A 88 -2.69 -2.97 -7.96
C ILE A 88 -3.61 -4.13 -7.59
N LEU A 89 -3.76 -4.40 -6.30
CA LEU A 89 -4.62 -5.47 -5.78
C LEU A 89 -6.08 -5.05 -5.69
N ALA A 90 -6.30 -3.79 -5.29
CA ALA A 90 -7.61 -3.17 -5.17
C ALA A 90 -7.46 -1.65 -5.13
N PHE A 91 -8.51 -0.92 -5.50
CA PHE A 91 -8.60 0.51 -5.25
C PHE A 91 -10.07 0.96 -5.14
N GLU A 92 -10.28 2.03 -4.40
CA GLU A 92 -11.52 2.79 -4.35
C GLU A 92 -11.15 4.26 -4.61
N PRO A 93 -11.68 4.89 -5.69
CA PRO A 93 -11.35 6.26 -6.03
C PRO A 93 -11.53 7.23 -4.85
N LEU A 94 -10.56 8.10 -4.65
CA LEU A 94 -10.50 9.08 -3.56
C LEU A 94 -10.43 8.47 -2.15
N ARG A 95 -10.22 7.15 -2.01
CA ARG A 95 -10.21 6.50 -0.70
C ARG A 95 -9.00 5.62 -0.45
N MET A 96 -8.68 4.70 -1.37
CA MET A 96 -7.61 3.76 -1.10
C MET A 96 -7.02 3.15 -2.37
N ILE A 97 -5.75 2.74 -2.28
CA ILE A 97 -5.09 1.85 -3.23
C ILE A 97 -4.33 0.79 -2.42
N ALA A 98 -4.54 -0.48 -2.74
CA ALA A 98 -3.76 -1.59 -2.22
C ALA A 98 -2.82 -2.09 -3.32
N ILE A 99 -1.54 -2.20 -2.99
CA ILE A 99 -0.49 -2.64 -3.92
C ILE A 99 0.40 -3.70 -3.29
N ARG A 100 0.98 -4.55 -4.14
CA ARG A 100 2.09 -5.43 -3.74
C ARG A 100 3.25 -5.28 -4.73
N ILE A 101 4.46 -5.55 -4.28
CA ILE A 101 5.62 -5.58 -5.16
C ILE A 101 5.43 -6.75 -6.14
N HIS A 102 5.50 -6.46 -7.44
CA HIS A 102 5.48 -7.44 -8.53
C HIS A 102 6.90 -7.73 -9.03
N LYS A 103 7.72 -6.68 -9.13
CA LYS A 103 9.11 -6.76 -9.56
C LYS A 103 9.96 -5.74 -8.80
N THR A 104 11.11 -6.19 -8.32
CA THR A 104 12.12 -5.34 -7.69
C THR A 104 13.20 -4.93 -8.70
N PRO A 105 13.91 -3.82 -8.48
CA PRO A 105 15.10 -3.50 -9.27
C PRO A 105 16.21 -4.55 -9.05
N ALA A 106 17.08 -4.73 -10.03
CA ALA A 106 18.11 -5.77 -10.01
C ALA A 106 19.05 -5.72 -8.79
N ASN A 107 19.28 -4.53 -8.25
CA ASN A 107 20.13 -4.29 -7.07
C ASN A 107 19.34 -4.20 -5.74
N PHE A 108 18.08 -4.61 -5.72
CA PHE A 108 17.28 -4.61 -4.50
C PHE A 108 17.89 -5.56 -3.45
N PRO A 109 18.12 -5.07 -2.21
CA PRO A 109 18.91 -5.84 -1.24
C PRO A 109 18.17 -7.02 -0.61
N PHE A 110 16.83 -7.10 -0.77
CA PHE A 110 16.00 -8.15 -0.20
C PHE A 110 15.52 -9.09 -1.31
N LYS A 111 15.68 -10.41 -1.12
CA LYS A 111 15.42 -11.41 -2.15
C LYS A 111 14.08 -12.12 -2.04
N GLU A 112 13.66 -12.40 -0.80
CA GLU A 112 12.48 -13.23 -0.53
C GLU A 112 11.39 -12.51 0.27
N ALA A 113 11.77 -11.70 1.26
CA ALA A 113 10.85 -11.09 2.20
C ALA A 113 9.74 -10.24 1.54
N TRP A 114 10.03 -9.56 0.42
CA TRP A 114 9.07 -8.70 -0.28
C TRP A 114 7.89 -9.49 -0.92
N LYS A 115 8.07 -10.79 -1.22
CA LYS A 115 7.08 -11.60 -1.93
C LYS A 115 5.78 -11.79 -1.16
N GLN A 116 5.81 -11.63 0.17
CA GLN A 116 4.66 -11.79 1.05
C GLN A 116 4.09 -10.47 1.54
N THR A 117 4.67 -9.33 1.12
CA THR A 117 4.27 -8.03 1.62
C THR A 117 3.35 -7.28 0.67
N TRP A 118 2.49 -6.46 1.24
CA TRP A 118 1.66 -5.51 0.49
C TRP A 118 1.43 -4.24 1.31
N THR A 119 1.00 -3.19 0.65
CA THR A 119 0.71 -1.90 1.29
C THR A 119 -0.70 -1.46 0.93
N VAL A 120 -1.43 -0.98 1.93
CA VAL A 120 -2.72 -0.32 1.75
C VAL A 120 -2.55 1.15 2.07
N LEU A 121 -2.67 1.99 1.06
CA LEU A 121 -2.73 3.44 1.19
C LEU A 121 -4.18 3.86 1.34
N THR A 122 -4.50 4.59 2.39
CA THR A 122 -5.84 5.12 2.67
C THR A 122 -5.78 6.64 2.74
N LEU A 123 -6.78 7.29 2.13
CA LEU A 123 -6.97 8.73 2.15
C LEU A 123 -8.26 9.05 2.89
N THR A 124 -8.21 9.94 3.88
CA THR A 124 -9.38 10.37 4.66
C THR A 124 -9.46 11.89 4.65
N PRO A 125 -10.51 12.48 4.04
CA PRO A 125 -10.68 13.92 4.04
C PRO A 125 -11.03 14.42 5.45
N LEU A 126 -10.46 15.55 5.83
CA LEU A 126 -10.75 16.23 7.09
C LEU A 126 -11.66 17.44 6.84
N ALA A 127 -12.40 17.86 7.87
CA ALA A 127 -13.39 18.95 7.77
C ALA A 127 -12.78 20.31 7.37
N ASP A 128 -11.49 20.51 7.60
CA ASP A 128 -10.73 21.73 7.28
C ASP A 128 -10.09 21.72 5.89
N GLY A 129 -10.45 20.76 5.03
CA GLY A 129 -9.93 20.63 3.67
C GLY A 129 -8.60 19.86 3.56
N ARG A 130 -7.98 19.54 4.67
CA ARG A 130 -6.77 18.68 4.70
C ARG A 130 -7.14 17.22 4.47
N THR A 131 -6.13 16.40 4.20
CA THR A 131 -6.30 14.96 4.05
C THR A 131 -5.36 14.21 4.96
N HIS A 132 -5.88 13.24 5.70
CA HIS A 132 -5.08 12.27 6.43
C HIS A 132 -4.73 11.11 5.50
N VAL A 133 -3.42 10.86 5.34
CA VAL A 133 -2.85 9.79 4.52
C VAL A 133 -2.28 8.73 5.45
N ARG A 134 -2.64 7.48 5.22
CA ARG A 134 -2.18 6.34 6.00
C ARG A 134 -1.69 5.23 5.07
N ALA A 135 -0.45 4.84 5.20
CA ALA A 135 0.16 3.70 4.53
C ALA A 135 0.36 2.55 5.54
N ALA A 136 -0.49 1.55 5.47
CA ALA A 136 -0.36 0.32 6.26
C ALA A 136 0.42 -0.70 5.46
N SER A 137 1.57 -1.13 5.97
CA SER A 137 2.42 -2.17 5.39
C SER A 137 2.24 -3.47 6.14
N LEU A 138 1.97 -4.55 5.41
CA LEU A 138 1.52 -5.83 5.91
C LEU A 138 2.40 -6.97 5.39
N GLY A 139 2.34 -8.12 6.07
CA GLY A 139 2.97 -9.37 5.61
C GLY A 139 4.47 -9.49 5.89
N TYR A 140 5.04 -8.63 6.73
CA TYR A 140 6.45 -8.74 7.14
C TYR A 140 6.62 -9.84 8.19
N GLY A 141 7.56 -10.76 7.93
CA GLY A 141 7.92 -11.83 8.86
C GLY A 141 8.81 -11.36 10.01
N THR A 142 9.22 -12.33 10.83
CA THR A 142 10.09 -12.11 11.99
C THR A 142 11.56 -12.50 11.74
N ASP A 143 11.87 -13.06 10.57
CA ASP A 143 13.24 -13.38 10.18
C ASP A 143 14.09 -12.13 9.93
N ALA A 144 15.40 -12.30 9.88
CA ALA A 144 16.35 -11.20 9.80
C ALA A 144 16.17 -10.33 8.53
N GLU A 145 15.85 -10.96 7.38
CA GLU A 145 15.60 -10.24 6.13
C GLU A 145 14.34 -9.40 6.20
N SER A 146 13.24 -9.98 6.70
CA SER A 146 11.96 -9.30 6.90
C SER A 146 12.08 -8.11 7.87
N VAL A 147 12.81 -8.27 8.98
CA VAL A 147 13.05 -7.20 9.95
C VAL A 147 13.89 -6.07 9.32
N ALA A 148 14.92 -6.39 8.56
CA ALA A 148 15.74 -5.39 7.87
C ALA A 148 14.94 -4.65 6.79
N MET A 149 14.14 -5.37 6.00
CA MET A 149 13.26 -4.82 4.97
C MET A 149 12.17 -3.92 5.58
N ARG A 150 11.58 -4.33 6.70
CA ARG A 150 10.62 -3.50 7.45
C ARG A 150 11.22 -2.13 7.78
N ARG A 151 12.41 -2.08 8.38
CA ARG A 151 13.09 -0.83 8.74
C ARG A 151 13.40 0.03 7.52
N PHE A 152 13.76 -0.60 6.41
CA PHE A 152 14.01 0.07 5.13
C PHE A 152 12.75 0.77 4.62
N PHE A 153 11.62 0.07 4.54
CA PHE A 153 10.36 0.63 4.05
C PHE A 153 9.71 1.59 5.05
N GLU A 154 9.82 1.37 6.35
CA GLU A 154 9.31 2.28 7.38
C GLU A 154 9.90 3.69 7.19
N ARG A 155 11.22 3.78 6.99
CA ARG A 155 11.91 5.04 6.68
C ARG A 155 11.57 5.56 5.28
N GLY A 156 11.61 4.72 4.27
CA GLY A 156 11.33 5.11 2.89
C GLY A 156 9.91 5.63 2.67
N ASN A 157 8.93 5.06 3.36
CA ASN A 157 7.55 5.54 3.32
C ASN A 157 7.39 6.91 4.02
N GLU A 158 8.08 7.13 5.16
CA GLU A 158 8.10 8.42 5.82
C GLU A 158 8.65 9.52 4.90
N GLU A 159 9.82 9.29 4.30
CA GLU A 159 10.41 10.20 3.32
C GLU A 159 9.51 10.43 2.10
N THR A 160 8.77 9.40 1.66
CA THR A 160 7.81 9.51 0.55
C THR A 160 6.65 10.43 0.92
N LEU A 161 6.08 10.27 2.12
CA LEU A 161 4.99 11.14 2.60
C LEU A 161 5.46 12.59 2.74
N ASP A 162 6.72 12.83 3.17
CA ASP A 162 7.31 14.16 3.23
C ASP A 162 7.43 14.82 1.84
N ARG A 163 7.92 14.07 0.84
CA ARG A 163 8.01 14.56 -0.54
C ARG A 163 6.65 14.88 -1.13
N VAL A 164 5.67 13.99 -0.92
CA VAL A 164 4.30 14.20 -1.40
C VAL A 164 3.69 15.44 -0.77
N ALA A 165 3.80 15.61 0.55
CA ALA A 165 3.33 16.83 1.24
C ALA A 165 3.97 18.08 0.63
N ALA A 166 5.28 18.12 0.53
CA ALA A 166 6.00 19.24 -0.06
C ALA A 166 5.63 19.51 -1.53
N HIS A 167 5.26 18.48 -2.30
CA HIS A 167 4.84 18.64 -3.70
C HIS A 167 3.45 19.28 -3.80
N VAL A 168 2.45 18.77 -3.08
CA VAL A 168 1.07 19.23 -3.20
C VAL A 168 0.87 20.60 -2.55
N GLU A 169 1.49 20.85 -1.39
CA GLU A 169 1.39 22.13 -0.67
C GLU A 169 2.01 23.30 -1.45
N ARG A 170 3.08 23.07 -2.23
CA ARG A 170 3.64 24.09 -3.13
C ARG A 170 2.74 24.44 -4.31
N ARG A 171 1.83 23.57 -4.71
CA ARG A 171 0.90 23.84 -5.82
C ARG A 171 -0.27 24.73 -5.40
N GLU A 172 -0.71 24.64 -4.15
CA GLU A 172 -1.78 25.48 -3.60
C GLU A 172 -1.33 26.93 -3.35
N SER A 173 -0.01 27.17 -3.18
CA SER A 173 0.54 28.50 -2.92
C SER A 173 0.84 29.31 -4.21
N ARG A 174 0.46 28.81 -5.39
CA ARG A 174 0.61 29.48 -6.68
C ARG A 174 -0.74 29.84 -7.31
#